data_fdf90fc6a043f8336443cf15caf0693e
#
_entry.id   fdf90fc6a043f8336443cf15caf0693e
#
_cell.length_a   1.000
_cell.length_b   1.000
_cell.length_c   1.000
_cell.angle_alpha   90.00
_cell.angle_beta   90.00
_cell.angle_gamma   90.00
#
_symmetry.space_group_name_H-M   'P 1'
#
loop_
_entity.id
_entity.type
_entity.pdbx_description
1 polymer ?
#
loop_
_entity_poly.entity_id
_entity_poly.type
_entity_poly.pdbx_seq_one_letter_code
_entity_poly.pdbx_strand_id
1 'polypeptide(L)'
;MEISEFQTIFSEFTNFKKNKFHPLIWINGTPKIGKNVTIGFFSEINSKNVKIIIGDDCDIASFVAINTADSHKKCIGLAKNIERKDIILENNVFVGSHCVIKGGAHIGHHSVIAAGTIVEGVKIPPHSLISGNPMKV
;
A
#
# COMPACT_ATOMS: atom_id res chain seq x y z
N MET A 1 25.82 -6.71 -13.05
CA MET A 1 24.79 -7.57 -12.43
C MET A 1 23.43 -7.17 -12.96
N GLU A 2 22.65 -8.13 -13.40
CA GLU A 2 21.28 -7.90 -13.82
C GLU A 2 20.36 -7.67 -12.61
N ILE A 3 19.26 -6.93 -12.82
CA ILE A 3 18.28 -6.69 -11.76
C ILE A 3 17.71 -8.00 -11.21
N SER A 4 17.46 -8.97 -12.09
CA SER A 4 16.97 -10.30 -11.70
C SER A 4 17.94 -11.06 -10.78
N GLU A 5 19.23 -10.93 -11.02
CA GLU A 5 20.26 -11.52 -10.15
C GLU A 5 20.28 -10.86 -8.78
N PHE A 6 20.22 -9.53 -8.77
CA PHE A 6 20.13 -8.76 -7.53
C PHE A 6 18.90 -9.15 -6.70
N GLN A 7 17.73 -9.25 -7.34
CA GLN A 7 16.51 -9.67 -6.67
C GLN A 7 16.63 -11.07 -6.07
N THR A 8 17.28 -12.01 -6.79
CA THR A 8 17.49 -13.35 -6.30
C THR A 8 18.36 -13.35 -5.03
N ILE A 9 19.51 -12.68 -5.09
CA ILE A 9 20.44 -12.58 -3.96
C ILE A 9 19.77 -11.89 -2.78
N PHE A 10 19.11 -10.77 -3.03
CA PHE A 10 18.46 -9.97 -1.99
C PHE A 10 17.36 -10.76 -1.27
N SER A 11 16.56 -11.55 -2.00
CA SER A 11 15.51 -12.38 -1.42
C SER A 11 16.06 -13.55 -0.57
N GLU A 12 17.30 -13.98 -0.79
CA GLU A 12 17.94 -15.01 0.01
C GLU A 12 18.34 -14.51 1.41
N PHE A 13 18.65 -13.23 1.54
CA PHE A 13 19.14 -12.65 2.79
C PHE A 13 18.08 -11.84 3.55
N THR A 14 16.91 -11.61 2.95
CA THR A 14 15.88 -10.74 3.52
C THR A 14 14.50 -11.37 3.37
N ASN A 15 13.50 -10.72 3.93
CA ASN A 15 12.10 -11.08 3.74
C ASN A 15 11.49 -10.49 2.46
N PHE A 16 12.28 -9.83 1.63
CA PHE A 16 11.84 -9.31 0.35
C PHE A 16 11.70 -10.44 -0.66
N LYS A 17 10.49 -10.64 -1.16
CA LYS A 17 10.21 -11.60 -2.22
C LYS A 17 10.32 -10.92 -3.58
N LYS A 18 10.76 -11.68 -4.59
CA LYS A 18 10.77 -11.19 -5.96
C LYS A 18 9.40 -10.70 -6.39
N ASN A 19 9.36 -9.54 -7.03
CA ASN A 19 8.17 -9.01 -7.67
C ASN A 19 8.57 -8.26 -8.95
N LYS A 20 7.58 -7.93 -9.77
CA LYS A 20 7.82 -7.31 -11.08
C LYS A 20 8.10 -5.80 -11.03
N PHE A 21 7.98 -5.17 -9.88
CA PHE A 21 8.09 -3.72 -9.77
C PHE A 21 9.52 -3.26 -9.51
N HIS A 22 10.05 -3.57 -8.33
CA HIS A 22 11.40 -3.17 -7.95
C HIS A 22 11.90 -4.06 -6.81
N PRO A 23 13.20 -4.41 -6.77
CA PRO A 23 13.72 -5.27 -5.70
C PRO A 23 13.55 -4.73 -4.29
N LEU A 24 13.41 -3.41 -4.14
CA LEU A 24 13.24 -2.76 -2.83
C LEU A 24 11.79 -2.40 -2.52
N ILE A 25 10.82 -3.01 -3.19
CA ILE A 25 9.40 -2.93 -2.82
C ILE A 25 9.05 -4.21 -2.07
N TRP A 26 8.55 -4.04 -0.86
CA TRP A 26 8.14 -5.18 -0.04
C TRP A 26 6.67 -5.50 -0.23
N ILE A 27 6.38 -6.70 -0.75
CA ILE A 27 5.02 -7.19 -0.93
C ILE A 27 4.84 -8.41 -0.04
N ASN A 28 3.92 -8.31 0.90
CA ASN A 28 3.52 -9.40 1.78
C ASN A 28 2.08 -9.82 1.47
N GLY A 29 1.85 -11.14 1.33
CA GLY A 29 0.56 -11.64 0.87
C GLY A 29 0.44 -11.61 -0.64
N THR A 30 -0.78 -11.62 -1.15
CA THR A 30 -1.09 -11.71 -2.58
C THR A 30 -2.05 -10.59 -3.00
N PRO A 31 -1.57 -9.33 -3.03
CA PRO A 31 -2.43 -8.23 -3.49
C PRO A 31 -2.79 -8.40 -4.95
N LYS A 32 -3.98 -7.96 -5.32
CA LYS A 32 -4.41 -7.91 -6.71
C LYS A 32 -4.05 -6.53 -7.26
N ILE A 33 -3.10 -6.50 -8.19
CA ILE A 33 -2.60 -5.26 -8.78
C ILE A 33 -2.92 -5.28 -10.27
N GLY A 34 -3.58 -4.23 -10.73
CA GLY A 34 -4.03 -4.09 -12.11
C GLY A 34 -2.92 -3.79 -13.10
N LYS A 35 -3.31 -3.34 -14.30
CA LYS A 35 -2.41 -3.02 -15.41
C LYS A 35 -1.85 -1.60 -15.27
N ASN A 36 -0.65 -1.38 -15.80
CA ASN A 36 0.02 -0.07 -15.82
C ASN A 36 0.15 0.58 -14.44
N VAL A 37 0.32 -0.20 -13.40
CA VAL A 37 0.54 0.30 -12.06
C VAL A 37 2.04 0.52 -11.86
N THR A 38 2.40 1.72 -11.40
CA THR A 38 3.76 2.03 -10.99
C THR A 38 3.84 2.13 -9.48
N ILE A 39 4.91 1.60 -8.90
CA ILE A 39 5.13 1.63 -7.46
C ILE A 39 6.57 2.05 -7.21
N GLY A 40 6.74 3.14 -6.48
CA GLY A 40 8.05 3.66 -6.13
C GLY A 40 8.77 2.77 -5.11
N PHE A 41 10.10 2.78 -5.16
CA PHE A 41 10.92 1.94 -4.29
C PHE A 41 10.77 2.32 -2.81
N PHE A 42 11.07 1.36 -1.94
CA PHE A 42 10.86 1.41 -0.49
C PHE A 42 9.39 1.53 -0.08
N SER A 43 8.46 1.28 -0.99
CA SER A 43 7.05 1.15 -0.64
C SER A 43 6.77 -0.25 -0.11
N GLU A 44 5.72 -0.34 0.70
CA GLU A 44 5.24 -1.60 1.26
C GLU A 44 3.79 -1.83 0.86
N ILE A 45 3.47 -3.08 0.47
CA ILE A 45 2.10 -3.51 0.24
C ILE A 45 1.89 -4.78 1.07
N ASN A 46 1.16 -4.65 2.16
CA ASN A 46 0.94 -5.74 3.11
C ASN A 46 -0.51 -6.19 3.13
N SER A 47 -0.79 -7.29 2.42
CA SER A 47 -2.12 -7.89 2.30
C SER A 47 -2.21 -9.25 2.97
N LYS A 48 -1.40 -9.51 3.98
CA LYS A 48 -1.43 -10.80 4.67
C LYS A 48 -2.82 -11.09 5.25
N ASN A 49 -3.43 -12.20 4.79
CA ASN A 49 -4.73 -12.71 5.25
C ASN A 49 -5.96 -11.83 4.98
N VAL A 50 -5.81 -10.76 4.20
CA VAL A 50 -6.90 -9.88 3.75
C VAL A 50 -6.61 -9.40 2.34
N LYS A 51 -7.56 -8.68 1.75
CA LYS A 51 -7.43 -8.22 0.37
C LYS A 51 -6.81 -6.83 0.30
N ILE A 52 -5.89 -6.66 -0.66
CA ILE A 52 -5.58 -5.35 -1.24
C ILE A 52 -5.88 -5.45 -2.72
N ILE A 53 -6.69 -4.52 -3.22
CA ILE A 53 -6.97 -4.38 -4.64
C ILE A 53 -6.48 -3.01 -5.07
N ILE A 54 -5.59 -2.99 -6.06
CA ILE A 54 -5.10 -1.77 -6.70
C ILE A 54 -5.53 -1.85 -8.15
N GLY A 55 -6.37 -0.91 -8.56
CA GLY A 55 -6.93 -0.87 -9.91
C GLY A 55 -5.90 -0.50 -10.96
N ASP A 56 -6.37 -0.43 -12.21
CA ASP A 56 -5.51 -0.11 -13.34
C ASP A 56 -5.05 1.35 -13.31
N ASP A 57 -3.90 1.62 -13.92
CA ASP A 57 -3.36 2.98 -14.12
C ASP A 57 -3.14 3.76 -12.81
N CYS A 58 -2.93 3.08 -11.71
CA CYS A 58 -2.56 3.71 -10.45
C CYS A 58 -1.06 4.05 -10.44
N ASP A 59 -0.74 5.18 -9.83
CA ASP A 59 0.64 5.64 -9.66
C ASP A 59 0.92 5.83 -8.17
N ILE A 60 1.73 4.96 -7.62
CA ILE A 60 2.09 4.96 -6.21
C ILE A 60 3.55 5.39 -6.10
N ALA A 61 3.79 6.51 -5.44
CA ALA A 61 5.13 7.06 -5.29
C ALA A 61 5.98 6.26 -4.29
N SER A 62 7.19 6.71 -4.03
CA SER A 62 8.14 6.05 -3.13
C SER A 62 7.76 6.21 -1.66
N PHE A 63 8.20 5.29 -0.82
CA PHE A 63 8.01 5.33 0.63
C PHE A 63 6.53 5.36 1.05
N VAL A 64 5.67 4.67 0.31
CA VAL A 64 4.25 4.56 0.62
C VAL A 64 4.00 3.25 1.37
N ALA A 65 3.26 3.31 2.47
CA ALA A 65 2.83 2.14 3.20
C ALA A 65 1.34 1.88 2.94
N ILE A 66 1.05 0.79 2.21
CA ILE A 66 -0.31 0.28 2.05
C ILE A 66 -0.40 -0.94 2.96
N ASN A 67 -0.90 -0.74 4.17
CA ASN A 67 -0.84 -1.74 5.22
C ASN A 67 -2.22 -2.01 5.80
N THR A 68 -2.68 -3.25 5.63
CA THR A 68 -3.98 -3.71 6.13
C THR A 68 -3.97 -4.00 7.62
N ALA A 69 -2.80 -4.18 8.24
CA ALA A 69 -2.66 -4.64 9.61
C ALA A 69 -2.60 -3.48 10.59
N ASP A 70 -3.26 -3.66 11.73
CA ASP A 70 -3.14 -2.78 12.87
C ASP A 70 -2.94 -3.63 14.12
N SER A 71 -1.72 -3.60 14.66
CA SER A 71 -1.31 -4.47 15.77
C SER A 71 -1.17 -3.74 17.11
N HIS A 72 -1.53 -2.47 17.18
CA HIS A 72 -1.28 -1.68 18.40
C HIS A 72 -2.02 -2.23 19.62
N LYS A 73 -3.27 -2.65 19.46
CA LYS A 73 -4.04 -3.21 20.58
C LYS A 73 -3.45 -4.52 21.07
N LYS A 74 -2.96 -5.36 20.16
CA LYS A 74 -2.25 -6.58 20.53
C LYS A 74 -0.95 -6.25 21.27
N CYS A 75 -0.20 -5.30 20.76
CA CYS A 75 1.08 -4.90 21.33
C CYS A 75 0.96 -4.45 22.78
N ILE A 76 -0.09 -3.70 23.11
CA ILE A 76 -0.32 -3.18 24.47
C ILE A 76 -1.20 -4.08 25.35
N GLY A 77 -1.51 -5.29 24.89
CA GLY A 77 -2.24 -6.28 25.68
C GLY A 77 -3.77 -6.13 25.71
N LEU A 78 -4.34 -5.26 24.86
CA LEU A 78 -5.80 -5.05 24.80
C LEU A 78 -6.52 -6.00 23.84
N ALA A 79 -5.80 -6.71 23.00
CA ALA A 79 -6.38 -7.69 22.09
C ALA A 79 -5.43 -8.87 21.89
N LYS A 80 -5.97 -10.02 21.53
CA LYS A 80 -5.19 -11.24 21.25
C LYS A 80 -4.67 -11.26 19.82
N ASN A 81 -5.40 -10.66 18.89
CA ASN A 81 -5.15 -10.76 17.46
C ASN A 81 -4.86 -9.38 16.86
N ILE A 82 -4.15 -9.39 15.72
CA ILE A 82 -3.91 -8.21 14.89
C ILE A 82 -5.20 -7.93 14.10
N GLU A 83 -5.66 -6.69 14.12
CA GLU A 83 -6.76 -6.27 13.25
C GLU A 83 -6.26 -6.14 11.81
N ARG A 84 -7.04 -6.66 10.87
CA ARG A 84 -6.74 -6.59 9.45
C ARG A 84 -8.01 -6.24 8.69
N LYS A 85 -7.93 -5.24 7.82
CA LYS A 85 -9.06 -4.79 7.00
C LYS A 85 -8.60 -4.60 5.56
N ASP A 86 -9.48 -4.92 4.62
CA ASP A 86 -9.22 -4.78 3.19
C ASP A 86 -8.92 -3.32 2.81
N ILE A 87 -8.11 -3.15 1.77
CA ILE A 87 -7.85 -1.85 1.17
C ILE A 87 -8.17 -1.94 -0.32
N ILE A 88 -8.87 -0.95 -0.84
CA ILE A 88 -9.22 -0.86 -2.25
C ILE A 88 -8.81 0.51 -2.78
N LEU A 89 -7.97 0.52 -3.80
CA LEU A 89 -7.72 1.65 -4.67
C LEU A 89 -8.37 1.35 -6.01
N GLU A 90 -9.35 2.15 -6.40
CA GLU A 90 -9.96 2.00 -7.73
C GLU A 90 -8.99 2.46 -8.83
N ASN A 91 -9.42 2.47 -10.08
CA ASN A 91 -8.56 2.84 -11.20
C ASN A 91 -8.11 4.31 -11.13
N ASN A 92 -6.96 4.62 -11.66
CA ASN A 92 -6.47 5.99 -11.79
C ASN A 92 -6.37 6.74 -10.45
N VAL A 93 -5.82 6.08 -9.44
CA VAL A 93 -5.53 6.70 -8.15
C VAL A 93 -4.04 7.01 -8.07
N PHE A 94 -3.73 8.27 -7.76
CA PHE A 94 -2.36 8.71 -7.48
C PHE A 94 -2.13 8.76 -5.97
N VAL A 95 -1.02 8.19 -5.53
CA VAL A 95 -0.60 8.22 -4.11
C VAL A 95 0.76 8.89 -4.02
N GLY A 96 0.80 10.06 -3.43
CA GLY A 96 2.03 10.82 -3.22
C GLY A 96 3.01 10.13 -2.26
N SER A 97 4.27 10.50 -2.32
CA SER A 97 5.30 9.89 -1.48
C SER A 97 5.05 10.10 0.01
N HIS A 98 5.54 9.15 0.81
CA HIS A 98 5.39 9.17 2.28
C HIS A 98 3.94 9.15 2.77
N CYS A 99 3.03 8.59 1.98
CA CYS A 99 1.65 8.36 2.43
C CYS A 99 1.53 7.04 3.18
N VAL A 100 0.54 6.98 4.06
CA VAL A 100 0.11 5.75 4.71
C VAL A 100 -1.36 5.52 4.37
N ILE A 101 -1.67 4.35 3.83
CA ILE A 101 -3.03 3.92 3.55
C ILE A 101 -3.40 2.86 4.58
N LYS A 102 -4.35 3.19 5.44
CA LYS A 102 -4.74 2.31 6.56
C LYS A 102 -5.78 1.29 6.15
N GLY A 103 -5.82 0.18 6.86
CA GLY A 103 -6.81 -0.86 6.65
C GLY A 103 -8.24 -0.33 6.72
N GLY A 104 -9.07 -0.75 5.77
CA GLY A 104 -10.45 -0.26 5.60
C GLY A 104 -10.61 0.85 4.59
N ALA A 105 -9.52 1.45 4.09
CA ALA A 105 -9.62 2.52 3.09
C ALA A 105 -10.14 1.98 1.76
N HIS A 106 -11.11 2.67 1.20
CA HIS A 106 -11.61 2.45 -0.15
C HIS A 106 -11.57 3.78 -0.88
N ILE A 107 -10.65 3.92 -1.81
CA ILE A 107 -10.42 5.18 -2.51
C ILE A 107 -11.02 5.09 -3.91
N GLY A 108 -11.99 5.97 -4.18
CA GLY A 108 -12.69 6.05 -5.46
C GLY A 108 -11.75 6.47 -6.59
N HIS A 109 -12.09 6.07 -7.80
CA HIS A 109 -11.27 6.30 -9.00
C HIS A 109 -11.00 7.79 -9.27
N HIS A 110 -9.91 8.05 -10.02
CA HIS A 110 -9.51 9.42 -10.40
C HIS A 110 -9.31 10.35 -9.20
N SER A 111 -8.75 9.81 -8.13
CA SER A 111 -8.44 10.56 -6.91
C SER A 111 -6.93 10.77 -6.75
N VAL A 112 -6.58 11.83 -6.06
CA VAL A 112 -5.19 12.20 -5.75
C VAL A 112 -5.03 12.24 -4.24
N ILE A 113 -4.03 11.51 -3.76
CA ILE A 113 -3.62 11.56 -2.36
C ILE A 113 -2.30 12.34 -2.31
N ALA A 114 -2.34 13.52 -1.71
CA ALA A 114 -1.16 14.37 -1.60
C ALA A 114 -0.06 13.73 -0.76
N ALA A 115 1.19 14.06 -1.05
CA ALA A 115 2.33 13.51 -0.31
C ALA A 115 2.20 13.74 1.20
N GLY A 116 2.64 12.76 1.98
CA GLY A 116 2.61 12.83 3.44
C GLY A 116 1.23 12.65 4.08
N THR A 117 0.23 12.22 3.34
CA THR A 117 -1.12 12.02 3.85
C THR A 117 -1.27 10.69 4.58
N ILE A 118 -1.98 10.71 5.69
CA ILE A 118 -2.44 9.50 6.38
C ILE A 118 -3.90 9.27 6.01
N VAL A 119 -4.17 8.26 5.19
CA VAL A 119 -5.53 7.92 4.75
C VAL A 119 -6.15 6.96 5.75
N GLU A 120 -7.24 7.41 6.36
CA GLU A 120 -7.99 6.61 7.32
C GLU A 120 -8.82 5.52 6.63
N GLY A 121 -9.23 4.52 7.42
CA GLY A 121 -10.01 3.37 6.94
C GLY A 121 -11.47 3.71 6.64
N VAL A 122 -11.70 4.60 5.69
CA VAL A 122 -13.02 5.07 5.28
C VAL A 122 -13.20 4.99 3.77
N LYS A 123 -14.44 5.05 3.31
CA LYS A 123 -14.75 5.13 1.88
C LYS A 123 -14.66 6.57 1.41
N ILE A 124 -13.87 6.81 0.39
CA ILE A 124 -13.62 8.12 -0.21
C ILE A 124 -14.22 8.11 -1.62
N PRO A 125 -15.06 9.11 -1.96
CA PRO A 125 -15.70 9.13 -3.28
C PRO A 125 -14.71 9.36 -4.42
N PRO A 126 -15.06 8.98 -5.66
CA PRO A 126 -14.23 9.28 -6.82
C PRO A 126 -13.97 10.79 -7.00
N HIS A 127 -12.92 11.11 -7.74
CA HIS A 127 -12.53 12.50 -8.04
C HIS A 127 -12.23 13.34 -6.80
N SER A 128 -11.65 12.70 -5.76
CA SER A 128 -11.31 13.39 -4.51
C SER A 128 -9.85 13.82 -4.51
N LEU A 129 -9.58 14.92 -3.82
CA LEU A 129 -8.23 15.30 -3.38
C LEU A 129 -8.16 15.10 -1.87
N ILE A 130 -7.25 14.25 -1.44
CA ILE A 130 -7.08 13.90 -0.02
C ILE A 130 -5.74 14.45 0.44
N SER A 131 -5.71 15.16 1.55
CA SER A 131 -4.46 15.74 2.04
C SER A 131 -4.38 15.77 3.56
N GLY A 132 -3.18 15.58 4.06
CA GLY A 132 -2.78 15.89 5.42
C GLY A 132 -2.97 14.79 6.47
N ASN A 133 -2.69 15.17 7.68
CA ASN A 133 -2.91 14.38 8.89
C ASN A 133 -3.26 15.32 10.05
N PRO A 134 -4.52 15.34 10.53
CA PRO A 134 -5.66 14.53 10.02
C PRO A 134 -5.98 14.85 8.56
N MET A 135 -6.44 13.81 7.84
CA MET A 135 -6.76 13.98 6.43
C MET A 135 -7.98 14.85 6.20
N LYS A 136 -7.96 15.57 5.08
CA LYS A 136 -9.11 16.30 4.54
C LYS A 136 -9.36 15.80 3.11
N VAL A 137 -10.60 15.68 2.79
CA VAL A 137 -11.04 15.22 1.46
C VAL A 137 -11.58 16.38 0.64
#